data_739f288394ad782c8512245d9afd04bc
#
_entry.id   739f288394ad782c8512245d9afd04bc
#
_cell.length_a   1.000
_cell.length_b   1.000
_cell.length_c   1.000
_cell.angle_alpha   90.00
_cell.angle_beta   90.00
_cell.angle_gamma   90.00
#
_symmetry.space_group_name_H-M   'P 1'
#
loop_
_entity.id
_entity.type
_entity.pdbx_description
1 polymer ?
#
loop_
_entity_poly.entity_id
_entity_poly.type
_entity_poly.pdbx_seq_one_letter_code
_entity_poly.pdbx_strand_id
1 'polypeptide(L)'
;GFFANLTEKLMPSVVNISTTQTVIPRSNPFPNFQFPPGSPFEDMFKEFGTPQERQSSALGSGFIINEKGIVVTNNHVIEGAEDIVVQVNGEKKFKAKVIGADTLSDIAILQIETKEKFTPVKFGDSDKARIGDWVIAIGNPFGFGGTVTSGIISARNRSIGLSRYEDYIQTDASINSGNSGGPLFDMNGDVIGINTDILGRSGTVGLGFSMP
;
A
#
# COMPACT_ATOMS: atom_id res chain seq x y z
N GLY A 1 -4.52 -24.69 12.85
CA GLY A 1 -4.98 -23.77 13.89
C GLY A 1 -5.92 -22.71 13.36
N PHE A 2 -6.63 -22.04 14.26
CA PHE A 2 -7.67 -21.05 13.91
C PHE A 2 -7.15 -19.91 13.00
N PHE A 3 -5.99 -19.32 13.35
CA PHE A 3 -5.38 -18.27 12.55
C PHE A 3 -4.96 -18.75 11.14
N ALA A 4 -4.40 -19.95 11.05
CA ALA A 4 -4.00 -20.51 9.76
C ALA A 4 -5.20 -20.73 8.84
N ASN A 5 -6.27 -21.30 9.36
CA ASN A 5 -7.49 -21.55 8.57
C ASN A 5 -8.15 -20.24 8.12
N LEU A 6 -8.19 -19.25 9.00
CA LEU A 6 -8.72 -17.92 8.66
C LEU A 6 -7.86 -17.23 7.61
N THR A 7 -6.55 -17.30 7.73
CA THR A 7 -5.61 -16.72 6.77
C THR A 7 -5.77 -17.33 5.38
N GLU A 8 -5.85 -18.64 5.27
CA GLU A 8 -6.06 -19.32 3.98
C GLU A 8 -7.35 -18.84 3.28
N LYS A 9 -8.40 -18.61 4.05
CA LYS A 9 -9.67 -18.10 3.54
C LYS A 9 -9.57 -16.65 3.06
N LEU A 10 -8.79 -15.81 3.73
CA LEU A 10 -8.73 -14.37 3.49
C LEU A 10 -7.67 -13.98 2.46
N MET A 11 -6.60 -14.76 2.33
CA MET A 11 -5.47 -14.45 1.46
C MET A 11 -5.83 -14.19 0.00
N PRO A 12 -6.80 -14.88 -0.63
CA PRO A 12 -7.18 -14.61 -2.02
C PRO A 12 -7.68 -13.19 -2.30
N SER A 13 -8.15 -12.49 -1.28
CA SER A 13 -8.63 -11.10 -1.40
C SER A 13 -7.54 -10.06 -1.20
N VAL A 14 -6.34 -10.48 -0.76
CA VAL A 14 -5.19 -9.62 -0.55
C VAL A 14 -4.27 -9.68 -1.76
N VAL A 15 -3.95 -8.54 -2.31
CA VAL A 15 -3.20 -8.44 -3.57
C VAL A 15 -1.85 -7.78 -3.38
N ASN A 16 -0.94 -8.09 -4.31
CA ASN A 16 0.31 -7.35 -4.50
C ASN A 16 0.08 -6.23 -5.50
N ILE A 17 0.67 -5.08 -5.22
CA ILE A 17 0.67 -3.93 -6.11
C ILE A 17 2.10 -3.58 -6.45
N SER A 18 2.41 -3.53 -7.73
CA SER A 18 3.68 -3.05 -8.25
C SER A 18 3.46 -1.84 -9.15
N THR A 19 4.32 -0.85 -9.02
CA THR A 19 4.23 0.39 -9.78
C THR A 19 5.57 0.69 -10.42
N THR A 20 5.52 1.37 -11.56
CA THR A 20 6.70 1.91 -12.23
C THR A 20 6.48 3.38 -12.54
N GLN A 21 7.53 4.16 -12.39
CA GLN A 21 7.57 5.55 -12.83
C GLN A 21 8.94 5.88 -13.39
N THR A 22 8.96 6.79 -14.35
CA THR A 22 10.19 7.34 -14.91
C THR A 22 10.68 8.49 -14.02
N VAL A 23 11.89 8.34 -13.46
CA VAL A 23 12.53 9.38 -12.66
C VAL A 23 13.66 9.98 -13.50
N ILE A 24 13.59 11.28 -13.74
CA ILE A 24 14.71 12.04 -14.33
C ILE A 24 15.58 12.49 -13.15
N PRO A 25 16.81 11.98 -13.01
CA PRO A 25 17.68 12.41 -11.91
C PRO A 25 17.96 13.91 -12.05
N ARG A 26 17.49 14.70 -11.09
CA ARG A 26 17.93 16.08 -10.94
C ARG A 26 19.28 16.07 -10.24
N SER A 27 20.34 15.83 -10.96
CA SER A 27 21.66 16.15 -10.41
C SER A 27 22.66 16.41 -11.51
N ASN A 28 22.77 17.66 -11.84
CA ASN A 28 24.07 18.19 -12.19
C ASN A 28 24.70 18.60 -10.84
N PRO A 29 25.65 17.84 -10.29
CA PRO A 29 26.31 18.20 -9.02
C PRO A 29 27.09 19.51 -9.16
N PHE A 30 27.27 20.02 -10.39
CA PHE A 30 27.95 21.28 -10.69
C PHE A 30 27.17 22.07 -11.77
N PRO A 31 26.03 22.70 -11.40
CA PRO A 31 25.17 23.38 -12.39
C PRO A 31 25.83 24.55 -13.13
N ASN A 32 26.99 25.02 -12.68
CA ASN A 32 27.72 26.16 -13.24
C ASN A 32 29.14 25.85 -13.73
N PHE A 33 29.52 24.57 -13.84
CA PHE A 33 30.85 24.21 -14.31
C PHE A 33 30.81 23.94 -15.81
N GLN A 34 31.30 24.89 -16.58
CA GLN A 34 31.56 24.69 -18.02
C GLN A 34 33.04 24.35 -18.19
N PHE A 35 33.32 23.18 -18.77
CA PHE A 35 34.68 22.84 -19.18
C PHE A 35 35.08 23.65 -20.40
N PRO A 36 36.34 24.03 -20.51
CA PRO A 36 36.83 24.65 -21.72
C PRO A 36 36.56 23.75 -22.93
N PRO A 37 36.16 24.32 -24.11
CA PRO A 37 35.97 23.55 -25.32
C PRO A 37 37.23 22.75 -25.70
N GLY A 38 37.07 21.43 -25.96
CA GLY A 38 38.19 20.55 -26.29
C GLY A 38 38.90 19.88 -25.14
N SER A 39 38.38 20.02 -23.92
CA SER A 39 38.87 19.29 -22.71
C SER A 39 38.57 17.79 -22.88
N PRO A 40 39.52 16.90 -22.54
CA PRO A 40 39.25 15.45 -22.50
C PRO A 40 38.18 15.03 -21.49
N PHE A 41 37.84 15.93 -20.56
CA PHE A 41 36.78 15.71 -19.58
C PHE A 41 35.40 16.09 -20.14
N GLU A 42 35.31 16.85 -21.24
CA GLU A 42 34.05 17.23 -21.88
C GLU A 42 33.28 16.01 -22.39
N ASP A 43 33.98 15.10 -23.08
CA ASP A 43 33.38 13.86 -23.59
C ASP A 43 33.00 12.90 -22.49
N MET A 44 33.81 12.80 -21.42
CA MET A 44 33.51 11.99 -20.27
C MET A 44 32.30 12.52 -19.48
N PHE A 45 32.14 13.85 -19.39
CA PHE A 45 30.97 14.47 -18.75
C PHE A 45 29.72 14.40 -19.63
N LYS A 46 29.84 14.39 -20.94
CA LYS A 46 28.73 14.15 -21.86
C LYS A 46 28.22 12.71 -21.73
N GLU A 47 29.10 11.77 -21.50
CA GLU A 47 28.77 10.35 -21.35
C GLU A 47 28.17 10.05 -19.95
N PHE A 48 28.63 10.73 -18.90
CA PHE A 48 28.13 10.59 -17.51
C PHE A 48 27.10 11.66 -17.11
N GLY A 49 26.97 12.75 -17.85
CA GLY A 49 26.13 13.90 -17.53
C GLY A 49 24.79 13.97 -18.25
N THR A 50 24.48 13.03 -19.14
CA THR A 50 23.13 12.91 -19.69
C THR A 50 22.24 12.34 -18.59
N PRO A 51 21.16 13.05 -18.20
CA PRO A 51 20.17 12.49 -17.29
C PRO A 51 19.58 11.25 -17.96
N GLN A 52 20.07 10.06 -17.56
CA GLN A 52 19.45 8.81 -17.97
C GLN A 52 18.13 8.70 -17.22
N GLU A 53 17.05 8.58 -17.98
CA GLU A 53 15.78 8.22 -17.43
C GLU A 53 15.93 6.89 -16.68
N ARG A 54 15.69 6.91 -15.37
CA ARG A 54 15.68 5.71 -14.55
C ARG A 54 14.24 5.35 -14.23
N GLN A 55 13.89 4.09 -14.39
CA GLN A 55 12.64 3.58 -13.89
C GLN A 55 12.78 3.30 -12.39
N SER A 56 11.90 3.92 -11.61
CA SER A 56 11.70 3.59 -10.20
C SER A 56 10.49 2.69 -10.07
N SER A 57 10.58 1.68 -9.23
CA SER A 57 9.48 0.78 -8.91
C SER A 57 9.17 0.80 -7.43
N ALA A 58 7.90 0.70 -7.10
CA ALA A 58 7.43 0.53 -5.73
C ALA A 58 6.58 -0.75 -5.64
N LEU A 59 6.61 -1.36 -4.47
CA LEU A 59 5.83 -2.54 -4.12
C LEU A 59 4.98 -2.25 -2.89
N GLY A 60 3.77 -2.79 -2.88
CA GLY A 60 2.88 -2.66 -1.76
C GLY A 60 1.82 -3.76 -1.76
N SER A 61 0.95 -3.67 -0.79
CA SER A 61 -0.20 -4.55 -0.65
C SER A 61 -1.49 -3.77 -0.82
N GLY A 62 -2.56 -4.48 -1.12
CA GLY A 62 -3.90 -3.95 -1.20
C GLY A 62 -4.91 -5.08 -1.02
N PHE A 63 -6.18 -4.76 -1.12
CA PHE A 63 -7.25 -5.74 -1.01
C PHE A 63 -8.46 -5.42 -1.88
N ILE A 64 -9.11 -6.46 -2.36
CA ILE A 64 -10.25 -6.39 -3.27
C ILE A 64 -11.52 -6.17 -2.46
N ILE A 65 -12.29 -5.15 -2.80
CA ILE A 65 -13.50 -4.76 -2.08
C ILE A 65 -14.81 -5.10 -2.79
N ASN A 66 -14.74 -5.46 -4.07
CA ASN A 66 -15.90 -5.98 -4.79
C ASN A 66 -15.51 -7.00 -5.87
N GLU A 67 -16.46 -7.74 -6.37
CA GLU A 67 -16.21 -8.78 -7.39
C GLU A 67 -15.72 -8.23 -8.73
N LYS A 68 -15.93 -6.96 -9.02
CA LYS A 68 -15.48 -6.29 -10.26
C LYS A 68 -14.01 -5.87 -10.23
N GLY A 69 -13.31 -6.07 -9.11
CA GLY A 69 -11.89 -5.79 -8.98
C GLY A 69 -11.57 -4.36 -8.58
N ILE A 70 -12.37 -3.76 -7.73
CA ILE A 70 -11.98 -2.52 -7.05
C ILE A 70 -11.05 -2.88 -5.89
N VAL A 71 -9.90 -2.23 -5.83
CA VAL A 71 -8.83 -2.47 -4.87
C VAL A 71 -8.59 -1.24 -4.04
N VAL A 72 -8.41 -1.43 -2.74
CA VAL A 72 -7.96 -0.40 -1.80
C VAL A 72 -6.50 -0.62 -1.47
N THR A 73 -5.73 0.46 -1.44
CA THR A 73 -4.31 0.48 -1.05
C THR A 73 -3.94 1.82 -0.44
N ASN A 74 -2.69 2.00 -0.09
CA ASN A 74 -2.19 3.31 0.32
C ASN A 74 -1.84 4.19 -0.88
N ASN A 75 -2.09 5.50 -0.73
CA ASN A 75 -1.76 6.46 -1.77
C ASN A 75 -0.26 6.54 -2.04
N HIS A 76 0.59 6.44 -1.02
CA HIS A 76 2.04 6.51 -1.21
C HIS A 76 2.60 5.35 -2.06
N VAL A 77 1.87 4.22 -2.19
CA VAL A 77 2.26 3.10 -3.05
C VAL A 77 2.12 3.47 -4.53
N ILE A 78 1.10 4.25 -4.88
CA ILE A 78 0.74 4.53 -6.29
C ILE A 78 1.05 5.96 -6.72
N GLU A 79 1.46 6.83 -5.82
CA GLU A 79 1.72 8.24 -6.11
C GLU A 79 2.81 8.39 -7.18
N GLY A 80 2.50 9.14 -8.23
CA GLY A 80 3.41 9.35 -9.35
C GLY A 80 3.63 8.14 -10.27
N ALA A 81 2.91 7.05 -10.07
CA ALA A 81 3.05 5.85 -10.90
C ALA A 81 2.51 6.07 -12.31
N GLU A 82 3.28 5.66 -13.31
CA GLU A 82 2.87 5.63 -14.71
C GLU A 82 2.10 4.35 -15.02
N ASP A 83 2.60 3.21 -14.50
CA ASP A 83 1.99 1.90 -14.65
C ASP A 83 1.74 1.27 -13.28
N ILE A 84 0.57 0.68 -13.14
CA ILE A 84 0.16 -0.04 -11.94
C ILE A 84 -0.26 -1.46 -12.34
N VAL A 85 0.35 -2.45 -11.69
CA VAL A 85 0.04 -3.87 -11.88
C VAL A 85 -0.43 -4.46 -10.56
N VAL A 86 -1.56 -5.13 -10.58
CA VAL A 86 -2.12 -5.86 -9.45
C VAL A 86 -1.96 -7.35 -9.69
N GLN A 87 -1.31 -8.05 -8.76
CA GLN A 87 -1.16 -9.50 -8.81
C GLN A 87 -2.09 -10.16 -7.81
N VAL A 88 -2.90 -11.07 -8.32
CA VAL A 88 -3.93 -11.80 -7.56
C VAL A 88 -3.54 -13.27 -7.47
N ASN A 89 -3.67 -13.86 -6.27
CA ASN A 89 -3.35 -15.28 -6.02
C ASN A 89 -1.93 -15.72 -6.43
N GLY A 90 -0.98 -14.79 -6.45
CA GLY A 90 0.42 -15.10 -6.77
C GLY A 90 0.71 -15.42 -8.23
N GLU A 91 -0.30 -15.46 -9.10
CA GLU A 91 -0.15 -15.95 -10.48
C GLU A 91 -0.61 -14.93 -11.52
N LYS A 92 -1.80 -14.39 -11.37
CA LYS A 92 -2.41 -13.52 -12.38
C LYS A 92 -2.08 -12.05 -12.13
N LYS A 93 -1.52 -11.41 -13.15
CA LYS A 93 -1.18 -9.99 -13.17
C LYS A 93 -2.14 -9.23 -14.07
N PHE A 94 -2.65 -8.11 -13.57
CA PHE A 94 -3.58 -7.25 -14.28
C PHE A 94 -3.09 -5.81 -14.23
N LYS A 95 -3.34 -5.07 -15.31
CA LYS A 95 -3.22 -3.61 -15.27
C LYS A 95 -4.35 -3.02 -14.43
N ALA A 96 -4.05 -1.96 -13.72
CA ALA A 96 -5.03 -1.21 -12.95
C ALA A 96 -4.86 0.29 -13.16
N LYS A 97 -5.94 1.02 -12.93
CA LYS A 97 -5.95 2.49 -12.97
C LYS A 97 -6.45 3.05 -11.65
N VAL A 98 -5.97 4.24 -11.31
CA VAL A 98 -6.44 4.98 -10.15
C VAL A 98 -7.81 5.59 -10.45
N ILE A 99 -8.80 5.29 -9.63
CA ILE A 99 -10.14 5.89 -9.71
C ILE A 99 -10.41 6.87 -8.58
N GLY A 100 -9.57 6.89 -7.57
CA GLY A 100 -9.62 7.84 -6.47
C GLY A 100 -8.36 7.78 -5.63
N ALA A 101 -7.97 8.91 -5.07
CA ALA A 101 -6.82 9.00 -4.17
C ALA A 101 -6.99 10.18 -3.21
N ASP A 102 -6.55 9.98 -1.97
CA ASP A 102 -6.54 11.00 -0.94
C ASP A 102 -5.19 10.97 -0.21
N THR A 103 -4.45 12.05 -0.36
CA THR A 103 -3.13 12.19 0.26
C THR A 103 -3.19 12.32 1.77
N LEU A 104 -4.25 12.90 2.31
CA LEU A 104 -4.39 13.12 3.76
C LEU A 104 -4.66 11.82 4.52
N SER A 105 -5.52 10.96 3.99
CA SER A 105 -5.79 9.65 4.56
C SER A 105 -4.79 8.58 4.11
N ASP A 106 -3.95 8.89 3.12
CA ASP A 106 -3.05 7.95 2.46
C ASP A 106 -3.78 6.73 1.87
N ILE A 107 -4.96 6.96 1.29
CA ILE A 107 -5.80 5.92 0.68
C ILE A 107 -5.90 6.15 -0.81
N ALA A 108 -5.79 5.07 -1.58
CA ALA A 108 -6.06 5.06 -3.00
C ALA A 108 -7.00 3.92 -3.37
N ILE A 109 -7.81 4.17 -4.37
CA ILE A 109 -8.75 3.21 -4.94
C ILE A 109 -8.35 2.94 -6.38
N LEU A 110 -8.19 1.67 -6.70
CA LEU A 110 -7.81 1.20 -8.03
C LEU A 110 -8.92 0.38 -8.65
N GLN A 111 -8.99 0.40 -9.97
CA GLN A 111 -9.82 -0.51 -10.76
C GLN A 111 -8.92 -1.45 -11.56
N ILE A 112 -9.02 -2.73 -11.32
CA ILE A 112 -8.38 -3.75 -12.16
C ILE A 112 -9.06 -3.77 -13.54
N GLU A 113 -8.28 -3.71 -14.59
CA GLU A 113 -8.76 -3.69 -15.97
C GLU A 113 -8.93 -5.13 -16.49
N THR A 114 -10.07 -5.74 -16.18
CA THR A 114 -10.41 -7.09 -16.61
C THR A 114 -11.91 -7.32 -16.55
N LYS A 115 -12.37 -8.36 -17.24
CA LYS A 115 -13.74 -8.87 -17.14
C LYS A 115 -13.87 -10.04 -16.15
N GLU A 116 -12.77 -10.50 -15.58
CA GLU A 116 -12.77 -11.55 -14.58
C GLU A 116 -13.44 -11.07 -13.29
N LYS A 117 -13.98 -12.03 -12.53
CA LYS A 117 -14.57 -11.80 -11.22
C LYS A 117 -13.61 -12.23 -10.12
N PHE A 118 -13.66 -11.51 -9.00
CA PHE A 118 -12.79 -11.71 -7.86
C PHE A 118 -13.58 -12.00 -6.59
N THR A 119 -12.89 -12.57 -5.61
CA THR A 119 -13.41 -12.75 -4.25
C THR A 119 -13.10 -11.52 -3.42
N PRO A 120 -14.10 -10.72 -3.04
CA PRO A 120 -13.87 -9.51 -2.24
C PRO A 120 -13.76 -9.84 -0.76
N VAL A 121 -13.18 -8.90 0.00
CA VAL A 121 -13.29 -8.87 1.46
C VAL A 121 -14.72 -8.52 1.88
N LYS A 122 -15.04 -8.82 3.13
CA LYS A 122 -16.21 -8.28 3.82
C LYS A 122 -15.78 -7.19 4.78
N PHE A 123 -16.55 -6.12 4.86
CA PHE A 123 -16.30 -5.06 5.83
C PHE A 123 -17.00 -5.35 7.14
N GLY A 124 -16.27 -5.19 8.24
CA GLY A 124 -16.82 -5.17 9.58
C GLY A 124 -17.20 -3.77 10.01
N ASP A 125 -17.84 -3.70 11.15
CA ASP A 125 -18.15 -2.44 11.81
C ASP A 125 -17.01 -2.07 12.76
N SER A 126 -16.14 -1.18 12.34
CA SER A 126 -15.00 -0.73 13.15
C SER A 126 -15.42 -0.03 14.44
N ASP A 127 -16.63 0.53 14.49
CA ASP A 127 -17.15 1.16 15.71
C ASP A 127 -17.44 0.15 16.82
N LYS A 128 -17.68 -1.10 16.47
CA LYS A 128 -17.88 -2.21 17.43
C LYS A 128 -16.58 -2.85 17.89
N ALA A 129 -15.47 -2.56 17.26
CA ALA A 129 -14.18 -3.08 17.66
C ALA A 129 -13.75 -2.48 19.00
N ARG A 130 -13.25 -3.34 19.90
CA ARG A 130 -12.91 -2.97 21.27
C ARG A 130 -11.43 -3.16 21.52
N ILE A 131 -10.89 -2.36 22.44
CA ILE A 131 -9.55 -2.60 22.99
C ILE A 131 -9.49 -4.01 23.57
N GLY A 132 -8.47 -4.78 23.20
CA GLY A 132 -8.30 -6.18 23.58
C GLY A 132 -8.80 -7.19 22.53
N ASP A 133 -9.57 -6.79 21.55
CA ASP A 133 -10.00 -7.68 20.47
C ASP A 133 -8.82 -8.13 19.62
N TRP A 134 -8.77 -9.42 19.27
CA TRP A 134 -7.77 -9.97 18.35
C TRP A 134 -7.94 -9.42 16.95
N VAL A 135 -6.83 -9.16 16.30
CA VAL A 135 -6.77 -8.69 14.91
C VAL A 135 -5.66 -9.41 14.13
N ILE A 136 -5.84 -9.49 12.82
CA ILE A 136 -4.85 -10.03 11.88
C ILE A 136 -4.56 -8.99 10.81
N ALA A 137 -3.29 -8.67 10.63
CA ALA A 137 -2.82 -7.86 9.52
C ALA A 137 -2.25 -8.78 8.43
N ILE A 138 -2.73 -8.62 7.21
CA ILE A 138 -2.28 -9.41 6.07
C ILE A 138 -1.74 -8.48 4.99
N GLY A 139 -0.61 -8.86 4.40
CA GLY A 139 -0.04 -8.21 3.25
C GLY A 139 0.55 -9.21 2.27
N ASN A 140 0.82 -8.76 1.06
CA ASN A 140 1.42 -9.57 0.01
C ASN A 140 2.35 -8.73 -0.87
N PRO A 141 3.40 -8.13 -0.28
CA PRO A 141 4.21 -7.13 -0.98
C PRO A 141 5.01 -7.68 -2.15
N PHE A 142 5.29 -8.98 -2.16
CA PHE A 142 6.10 -9.64 -3.20
C PHE A 142 5.31 -10.58 -4.10
N GLY A 143 4.04 -10.83 -3.81
CA GLY A 143 3.21 -11.73 -4.60
C GLY A 143 3.46 -13.22 -4.38
N PHE A 144 4.34 -13.61 -3.45
CA PHE A 144 4.78 -15.00 -3.24
C PHE A 144 4.17 -15.69 -2.02
N GLY A 145 3.01 -15.24 -1.56
CA GLY A 145 2.32 -15.95 -0.50
C GLY A 145 2.08 -15.18 0.78
N GLY A 146 2.19 -13.89 0.76
CA GLY A 146 1.74 -13.01 1.82
C GLY A 146 2.51 -13.07 3.15
N THR A 147 2.35 -12.04 3.92
CA THR A 147 2.81 -11.94 5.31
C THR A 147 1.62 -11.74 6.24
N VAL A 148 1.65 -12.38 7.38
CA VAL A 148 0.58 -12.34 8.37
C VAL A 148 1.17 -12.01 9.73
N THR A 149 0.61 -11.01 10.37
CA THR A 149 0.89 -10.69 11.77
C THR A 149 -0.42 -10.66 12.55
N SER A 150 -0.36 -10.95 13.83
CA SER A 150 -1.53 -10.91 14.71
C SER A 150 -1.20 -10.15 15.99
N GLY A 151 -2.21 -9.59 16.58
CA GLY A 151 -2.13 -8.86 17.83
C GLY A 151 -3.53 -8.52 18.34
N ILE A 152 -3.60 -7.51 19.17
CA ILE A 152 -4.85 -6.98 19.69
C ILE A 152 -4.99 -5.51 19.36
N ILE A 153 -6.20 -5.00 19.44
CA ILE A 153 -6.44 -3.56 19.47
C ILE A 153 -5.91 -3.02 20.80
N SER A 154 -4.86 -2.20 20.74
CA SER A 154 -4.20 -1.64 21.93
C SER A 154 -4.86 -0.34 22.37
N ALA A 155 -5.33 0.46 21.43
CA ALA A 155 -6.00 1.73 21.68
C ALA A 155 -6.87 2.13 20.49
N ARG A 156 -7.86 2.97 20.78
CA ARG A 156 -8.66 3.64 19.76
C ARG A 156 -8.58 5.13 20.00
N ASN A 157 -8.12 5.87 19.01
CA ASN A 157 -8.07 7.32 19.07
C ASN A 157 -9.18 7.87 18.19
N ARG A 158 -10.12 8.57 18.80
CA ARG A 158 -11.18 9.31 18.11
C ARG A 158 -10.84 10.79 18.13
N SER A 159 -10.96 11.44 17.00
CA SER A 159 -10.79 12.89 16.91
C SER A 159 -11.81 13.61 17.76
N ILE A 160 -11.35 14.55 18.56
CA ILE A 160 -12.20 15.49 19.31
C ILE A 160 -12.36 16.79 18.49
N GLY A 161 -12.55 16.68 17.17
CA GLY A 161 -13.05 17.79 16.36
C GLY A 161 -12.03 18.75 15.76
N LEU A 162 -10.72 18.46 15.79
CA LEU A 162 -9.69 19.35 15.23
C LEU A 162 -9.09 18.88 13.89
N SER A 163 -9.19 17.61 13.54
CA SER A 163 -8.90 17.12 12.19
C SER A 163 -9.76 15.92 11.83
N ARG A 164 -10.10 15.80 10.56
CA ARG A 164 -10.95 14.72 10.03
C ARG A 164 -10.27 13.35 9.98
N TYR A 165 -9.00 13.25 10.41
CA TYR A 165 -8.12 12.12 10.10
C TYR A 165 -7.54 11.45 11.34
N GLU A 166 -8.11 11.69 12.51
CA GLU A 166 -7.60 11.17 13.79
C GLU A 166 -8.33 9.92 14.30
N ASP A 167 -9.29 9.41 13.55
CA ASP A 167 -9.95 8.15 13.93
C ASP A 167 -9.11 6.98 13.42
N TYR A 168 -8.27 6.41 14.30
CA TYR A 168 -7.43 5.27 13.96
C TYR A 168 -7.44 4.21 15.06
N ILE A 169 -7.19 2.98 14.63
CA ILE A 169 -7.01 1.82 15.49
C ILE A 169 -5.51 1.62 15.69
N GLN A 170 -5.09 1.54 16.95
CA GLN A 170 -3.74 1.15 17.30
C GLN A 170 -3.70 -0.32 17.65
N THR A 171 -2.70 -1.07 17.16
CA THR A 171 -2.52 -2.49 17.44
C THR A 171 -1.05 -2.79 17.76
N ASP A 172 -0.81 -3.86 18.50
CA ASP A 172 0.51 -4.43 18.72
C ASP A 172 0.88 -5.49 17.66
N ALA A 173 -0.04 -5.82 16.74
CA ALA A 173 0.33 -6.55 15.54
C ALA A 173 1.40 -5.77 14.76
N SER A 174 2.46 -6.44 14.33
CA SER A 174 3.55 -5.78 13.61
C SER A 174 3.07 -5.22 12.27
N ILE A 175 3.11 -3.92 12.12
CA ILE A 175 2.84 -3.21 10.87
C ILE A 175 4.17 -2.70 10.31
N ASN A 176 4.43 -3.04 9.06
CA ASN A 176 5.66 -2.69 8.34
C ASN A 176 5.39 -2.63 6.84
N SER A 177 6.42 -2.39 6.05
CA SER A 177 6.31 -2.35 4.59
C SER A 177 5.75 -3.64 3.97
N GLY A 178 5.85 -4.77 4.68
CA GLY A 178 5.34 -6.06 4.22
C GLY A 178 3.82 -6.17 4.23
N ASN A 179 3.13 -5.43 5.08
CA ASN A 179 1.66 -5.45 5.15
C ASN A 179 1.00 -4.07 5.00
N SER A 180 1.79 -3.03 4.79
CA SER A 180 1.27 -1.68 4.53
C SER A 180 0.43 -1.67 3.24
N GLY A 181 -0.75 -1.06 3.31
CA GLY A 181 -1.77 -1.06 2.25
C GLY A 181 -2.69 -2.28 2.27
N GLY A 182 -2.33 -3.31 3.03
CA GLY A 182 -3.17 -4.48 3.24
C GLY A 182 -4.25 -4.28 4.30
N PRO A 183 -5.16 -5.23 4.44
CA PRO A 183 -6.28 -5.15 5.37
C PRO A 183 -5.89 -5.55 6.79
N LEU A 184 -6.56 -4.93 7.76
CA LEU A 184 -6.64 -5.40 9.13
C LEU A 184 -7.98 -6.09 9.32
N PHE A 185 -7.95 -7.37 9.67
CA PHE A 185 -9.15 -8.17 9.91
C PHE A 185 -9.43 -8.37 11.39
N ASP A 186 -10.71 -8.44 11.73
CA ASP A 186 -11.16 -9.00 13.01
C ASP A 186 -11.19 -10.54 12.96
N MET A 187 -11.59 -11.16 14.05
CA MET A 187 -11.66 -12.63 14.15
C MET A 187 -12.82 -13.25 13.37
N ASN A 188 -13.75 -12.46 12.89
CA ASN A 188 -14.79 -12.89 11.97
C ASN A 188 -14.32 -12.92 10.51
N GLY A 189 -13.11 -12.42 10.23
CA GLY A 189 -12.57 -12.27 8.89
C GLY A 189 -13.10 -11.04 8.16
N ASP A 190 -13.59 -10.07 8.88
CA ASP A 190 -14.09 -8.81 8.34
C ASP A 190 -13.04 -7.71 8.46
N VAL A 191 -12.93 -6.87 7.44
CA VAL A 191 -11.98 -5.75 7.44
C VAL A 191 -12.49 -4.64 8.34
N ILE A 192 -11.65 -4.22 9.28
CA ILE A 192 -11.90 -3.10 10.18
C ILE A 192 -10.93 -1.94 10.00
N GLY A 193 -9.92 -2.09 9.14
CA GLY A 193 -8.95 -1.02 8.87
C GLY A 193 -7.99 -1.35 7.73
N ILE A 194 -7.20 -0.37 7.36
CA ILE A 194 -6.08 -0.50 6.43
C ILE A 194 -4.77 -0.35 7.21
N ASN A 195 -3.83 -1.26 6.97
CA ASN A 195 -2.52 -1.18 7.57
C ASN A 195 -1.73 -0.04 6.93
N THR A 196 -1.26 0.88 7.74
CA THR A 196 -0.44 1.99 7.28
C THR A 196 0.83 2.07 8.11
N ASP A 197 1.97 1.93 7.44
CA ASP A 197 3.28 2.15 8.05
C ASP A 197 3.59 3.65 8.02
N ILE A 198 3.34 4.32 9.12
CA ILE A 198 3.73 5.71 9.30
C ILE A 198 5.17 5.72 9.79
N LEU A 199 6.08 6.23 8.98
CA LEU A 199 7.52 6.36 9.27
C LEU A 199 7.79 6.75 10.72
N GLY A 200 8.34 5.82 11.49
CA GLY A 200 8.88 6.06 12.83
C GLY A 200 7.97 5.78 14.01
N ARG A 201 6.77 5.27 13.81
CA ARG A 201 5.89 4.82 14.91
C ARG A 201 5.43 3.38 14.68
N SER A 202 6.17 2.45 15.24
CA SER A 202 5.77 1.04 15.28
C SER A 202 4.40 0.89 15.98
N GLY A 203 3.49 0.13 15.39
CA GLY A 203 2.22 -0.25 16.00
C GLY A 203 1.04 0.68 15.73
N THR A 204 1.15 1.63 14.81
CA THR A 204 0.00 2.45 14.40
C THR A 204 -0.63 1.87 13.16
N VAL A 205 -1.90 1.60 13.21
CA VAL A 205 -2.65 1.03 12.11
C VAL A 205 -3.80 1.91 11.73
N GLY A 206 -3.88 2.11 10.51
CA GLY A 206 -4.79 2.79 9.71
C GLY A 206 -6.22 3.00 10.13
N LEU A 207 -6.83 3.86 9.42
CA LEU A 207 -8.19 4.35 9.47
C LEU A 207 -9.20 3.22 9.50
N GLY A 208 -10.03 3.21 10.52
CA GLY A 208 -11.25 2.42 10.52
C GLY A 208 -12.19 2.97 9.43
N PHE A 209 -12.56 2.14 8.46
CA PHE A 209 -13.63 2.49 7.55
C PHE A 209 -14.97 2.24 8.23
N SER A 210 -15.67 3.30 8.58
CA SER A 210 -17.11 3.20 8.54
C SER A 210 -17.54 3.67 7.15
N MET A 211 -17.83 2.72 6.27
CA MET A 211 -18.62 3.05 5.09
C MET A 211 -20.08 3.18 5.53
N PRO A 212 -20.79 4.27 5.14
CA PRO A 212 -22.22 4.34 5.38
C PRO A 212 -22.98 3.31 4.58
#